data_6b07cc2bd74534077259589d9d09ebfc
#
_entry.id   6b07cc2bd74534077259589d9d09ebfc
#
_cell.length_a   1.000
_cell.length_b   1.000
_cell.length_c   1.000
_cell.angle_alpha   90.00
_cell.angle_beta   90.00
_cell.angle_gamma   90.00
#
_symmetry.space_group_name_H-M   'P 1'
#
loop_
_entity.id
_entity.type
_entity.pdbx_description
1 polymer ?
#
loop_
_entity_poly.entity_id
_entity_poly.type
_entity_poly.pdbx_seq_one_letter_code
_entity_poly.pdbx_strand_id
1 'polypeptide(L)'
;MSQSLEYPTARPRFRHFGGMLMVVALLLAAGMALRISHSAAEGARTIPAPVLDEPANGQATSELAILAGGCFWGVQGVFQHVEGVSSAVSGYAGGAANTAHYEMMGFKTTGHAESVQVTFDPRRVSYGRILQIYFSVAHDPTELNRQGPDVGTQYRSAIFPTNPEQTRVAEAYITQLNQAQAFDVAIVTKIEPGRDFYPAEGYHQDFLTRNPGHPYIVVNDLPKIENLKRLFPDLYRATPVLVAAAAPRS
;
A
#
# COMPACT_ATOMS: atom_id res chain seq x y z
N MET A 1 -54.92 28.17 -72.22
CA MET A 1 -54.12 29.00 -71.32
C MET A 1 -54.00 28.23 -70.02
N SER A 2 -52.87 27.58 -69.86
CA SER A 2 -52.57 26.85 -68.61
C SER A 2 -51.24 27.39 -68.05
N GLN A 3 -51.29 28.02 -66.89
CA GLN A 3 -50.13 28.56 -66.21
C GLN A 3 -49.56 27.48 -65.29
N SER A 4 -48.34 27.08 -65.53
CA SER A 4 -47.55 26.19 -64.67
C SER A 4 -46.95 27.02 -63.52
N LEU A 5 -47.25 26.67 -62.30
CA LEU A 5 -46.62 27.20 -61.10
C LEU A 5 -45.35 26.40 -60.79
N GLU A 6 -44.19 27.06 -60.89
CA GLU A 6 -42.90 26.50 -60.42
C GLU A 6 -42.73 26.72 -58.92
N TYR A 7 -42.48 25.68 -58.14
CA TYR A 7 -42.11 25.75 -56.73
C TYR A 7 -40.56 25.73 -56.60
N PRO A 8 -39.99 26.63 -55.81
CA PRO A 8 -38.54 26.59 -55.55
C PRO A 8 -38.19 25.49 -54.55
N THR A 9 -37.31 24.57 -54.93
CA THR A 9 -36.74 23.55 -54.07
C THR A 9 -35.67 24.17 -53.17
N ALA A 10 -35.96 24.32 -51.89
CA ALA A 10 -34.96 24.67 -50.85
C ALA A 10 -34.08 23.44 -50.56
N ARG A 11 -32.77 23.55 -50.79
CA ARG A 11 -31.79 22.55 -50.37
C ARG A 11 -31.49 22.70 -48.87
N PRO A 12 -31.53 21.64 -48.04
CA PRO A 12 -31.15 21.74 -46.62
C PRO A 12 -29.63 21.95 -46.50
N ARG A 13 -29.21 23.02 -45.84
CA ARG A 13 -27.84 23.24 -45.42
C ARG A 13 -27.58 22.35 -44.17
N PHE A 14 -26.92 21.19 -44.34
CA PHE A 14 -26.36 20.42 -43.24
C PHE A 14 -25.22 21.25 -42.62
N ARG A 15 -25.47 21.86 -41.47
CA ARG A 15 -24.45 22.54 -40.65
C ARG A 15 -23.65 21.44 -39.91
N HIS A 16 -22.32 21.51 -40.05
CA HIS A 16 -21.34 20.61 -39.42
C HIS A 16 -21.32 20.70 -37.89
N PHE A 17 -22.32 20.09 -37.22
CA PHE A 17 -22.38 20.00 -35.76
C PHE A 17 -21.77 18.66 -35.25
N GLY A 18 -21.45 17.71 -36.12
CA GLY A 18 -20.93 16.38 -35.74
C GLY A 18 -19.45 16.36 -35.30
N GLY A 19 -18.64 17.30 -35.80
CA GLY A 19 -17.19 17.27 -35.52
C GLY A 19 -16.84 17.74 -34.10
N MET A 20 -17.58 18.67 -33.55
CA MET A 20 -17.30 19.24 -32.23
C MET A 20 -17.70 18.29 -31.08
N LEU A 21 -18.76 17.50 -31.25
CA LEU A 21 -19.18 16.48 -30.27
C LEU A 21 -18.20 15.30 -30.20
N MET A 22 -17.60 14.92 -31.33
CA MET A 22 -16.63 13.83 -31.37
C MET A 22 -15.28 14.20 -30.73
N VAL A 23 -14.83 15.45 -30.89
CA VAL A 23 -13.60 15.97 -30.25
C VAL A 23 -13.77 16.10 -28.75
N VAL A 24 -14.94 16.56 -28.26
CA VAL A 24 -15.23 16.66 -26.82
C VAL A 24 -15.33 15.25 -26.20
N ALA A 25 -15.92 14.27 -26.88
CA ALA A 25 -15.97 12.88 -26.40
C ALA A 25 -14.58 12.24 -26.34
N LEU A 26 -13.69 12.49 -27.31
CA LEU A 26 -12.30 12.02 -27.31
C LEU A 26 -11.46 12.69 -26.23
N LEU A 27 -11.65 13.98 -25.94
CA LEU A 27 -10.96 14.68 -24.87
C LEU A 27 -11.43 14.24 -23.48
N LEU A 28 -12.73 13.92 -23.31
CA LEU A 28 -13.26 13.35 -22.08
C LEU A 28 -12.79 11.91 -21.87
N ALA A 29 -12.71 11.09 -22.92
CA ALA A 29 -12.18 9.74 -22.84
C ALA A 29 -10.66 9.73 -22.57
N ALA A 30 -9.88 10.63 -23.15
CA ALA A 30 -8.47 10.81 -22.85
C ALA A 30 -8.24 11.34 -21.43
N GLY A 31 -9.06 12.28 -20.96
CA GLY A 31 -9.04 12.79 -19.58
C GLY A 31 -9.44 11.72 -18.55
N MET A 32 -10.32 10.78 -18.91
CA MET A 32 -10.73 9.68 -18.08
C MET A 32 -9.69 8.56 -18.07
N ALA A 33 -9.03 8.29 -19.21
CA ALA A 33 -7.92 7.34 -19.31
C ALA A 33 -6.68 7.79 -18.51
N LEU A 34 -6.41 9.11 -18.41
CA LEU A 34 -5.32 9.63 -17.56
C LEU A 34 -5.60 9.54 -16.06
N ARG A 35 -6.84 9.29 -15.62
CA ARG A 35 -7.18 9.12 -14.20
C ARG A 35 -7.17 7.66 -13.71
N ILE A 36 -6.95 6.69 -14.59
CA ILE A 36 -7.03 5.25 -14.25
C ILE A 36 -5.68 4.67 -13.77
N SER A 37 -4.60 5.43 -13.79
CA SER A 37 -3.26 4.92 -13.45
C SER A 37 -2.65 5.53 -12.20
N HIS A 38 -3.44 5.71 -11.13
CA HIS A 38 -2.83 5.88 -9.82
C HIS A 38 -2.73 4.50 -9.15
N SER A 39 -1.75 3.72 -9.59
CA SER A 39 -1.31 2.55 -8.82
C SER A 39 -0.63 3.05 -7.54
N ALA A 40 -0.68 2.28 -6.46
CA ALA A 40 0.03 2.58 -5.21
C ALA A 40 1.54 2.88 -5.41
N ALA A 41 2.08 2.50 -6.57
CA ALA A 41 3.43 2.80 -7.03
C ALA A 41 3.69 4.28 -7.34
N GLU A 42 2.68 5.04 -7.78
CA GLU A 42 2.83 6.47 -8.07
C GLU A 42 2.86 7.33 -6.81
N GLY A 43 2.40 6.81 -5.67
CA GLY A 43 2.42 7.47 -4.36
C GLY A 43 3.76 7.45 -3.64
N ALA A 44 4.73 6.64 -4.10
CA ALA A 44 6.02 6.53 -3.42
C ALA A 44 6.83 7.83 -3.52
N ARG A 45 7.20 8.37 -2.35
CA ARG A 45 7.87 9.68 -2.24
C ARG A 45 8.98 9.66 -1.21
N THR A 46 9.97 10.52 -1.40
CA THR A 46 10.97 10.79 -0.38
C THR A 46 10.32 11.61 0.73
N ILE A 47 10.34 11.08 1.96
CA ILE A 47 9.86 11.76 3.15
C ILE A 47 11.01 11.95 4.14
N PRO A 48 10.96 12.97 5.02
CA PRO A 48 12.02 13.16 6.01
C PRO A 48 12.14 11.95 6.93
N ALA A 49 13.37 11.63 7.35
CA ALA A 49 13.59 10.61 8.36
C ALA A 49 12.95 11.03 9.69
N PRO A 50 12.54 10.08 10.57
CA PRO A 50 12.04 10.42 11.90
C PRO A 50 13.10 11.13 12.71
N VAL A 51 12.71 12.19 13.40
CA VAL A 51 13.57 12.93 14.34
C VAL A 51 13.68 12.17 15.66
N LEU A 52 12.62 11.45 16.03
CA LEU A 52 12.57 10.59 17.20
C LEU A 52 12.61 9.13 16.77
N ASP A 53 13.49 8.36 17.42
CA ASP A 53 13.60 6.91 17.18
C ASP A 53 13.75 6.16 18.51
N GLU A 54 13.66 4.84 18.50
CA GLU A 54 13.95 4.04 19.66
C GLU A 54 15.44 4.21 20.06
N PRO A 55 15.76 4.23 21.35
CA PRO A 55 17.14 4.28 21.79
C PRO A 55 17.92 3.06 21.26
N ALA A 56 19.07 3.28 20.68
CA ALA A 56 19.97 2.20 20.29
C ALA A 56 20.51 1.48 21.54
N ASN A 57 19.77 0.50 22.06
CA ASN A 57 20.13 -0.23 23.29
C ASN A 57 21.40 -1.08 23.18
N GLY A 58 22.02 -1.14 22.02
CA GLY A 58 23.28 -1.84 21.76
C GLY A 58 23.29 -3.38 21.97
N GLN A 59 22.33 -3.90 22.73
CA GLN A 59 22.23 -5.30 23.11
C GLN A 59 21.14 -6.08 22.34
N ALA A 60 20.03 -5.43 21.96
CA ALA A 60 19.00 -6.07 21.19
C ALA A 60 19.50 -6.41 19.77
N THR A 61 19.39 -7.68 19.40
CA THR A 61 19.77 -8.18 18.05
C THR A 61 18.55 -8.48 17.21
N SER A 62 17.36 -8.39 17.78
CA SER A 62 16.09 -8.68 17.12
C SER A 62 14.96 -7.90 17.78
N GLU A 63 14.19 -7.19 16.98
CA GLU A 63 12.96 -6.50 17.35
C GLU A 63 11.84 -6.80 16.35
N LEU A 64 10.59 -6.47 16.74
CA LEU A 64 9.40 -6.70 15.93
C LEU A 64 8.72 -5.37 15.60
N ALA A 65 8.23 -5.24 14.35
CA ALA A 65 7.27 -4.22 13.95
C ALA A 65 6.07 -4.91 13.31
N ILE A 66 4.84 -4.52 13.65
CA ILE A 66 3.61 -5.06 13.06
C ILE A 66 2.89 -3.93 12.34
N LEU A 67 2.75 -4.06 11.02
CA LEU A 67 2.34 -2.99 10.12
C LEU A 67 1.25 -3.46 9.16
N ALA A 68 0.20 -2.66 8.98
CA ALA A 68 -0.88 -2.90 8.03
C ALA A 68 -0.96 -1.75 7.00
N GLY A 69 -0.94 -2.06 5.72
CA GLY A 69 -0.91 -1.08 4.63
C GLY A 69 -1.49 -1.61 3.32
N GLY A 70 -2.74 -2.10 3.36
CA GLY A 70 -3.40 -2.74 2.23
C GLY A 70 -3.11 -4.23 2.14
N CYS A 71 -3.13 -4.78 0.92
CA CYS A 71 -2.80 -6.18 0.68
C CYS A 71 -1.41 -6.51 1.23
N PHE A 72 -1.35 -7.50 2.11
CA PHE A 72 -0.10 -7.88 2.80
C PHE A 72 0.95 -8.50 1.87
N TRP A 73 0.61 -8.96 0.65
CA TRP A 73 1.60 -9.50 -0.30
C TRP A 73 2.66 -8.46 -0.68
N GLY A 74 2.21 -7.24 -0.98
CA GLY A 74 3.12 -6.15 -1.33
C GLY A 74 3.90 -5.63 -0.14
N VAL A 75 3.24 -5.48 1.02
CA VAL A 75 3.91 -5.04 2.26
C VAL A 75 4.96 -6.06 2.69
N GLN A 76 4.65 -7.36 2.67
CA GLN A 76 5.61 -8.43 2.93
C GLN A 76 6.79 -8.37 1.97
N GLY A 77 6.51 -8.26 0.66
CA GLY A 77 7.54 -8.17 -0.36
C GLY A 77 8.49 -7.00 -0.14
N VAL A 78 7.98 -5.82 0.20
CA VAL A 78 8.82 -4.65 0.52
C VAL A 78 9.79 -4.97 1.66
N PHE A 79 9.29 -5.47 2.80
CA PHE A 79 10.14 -5.71 3.96
C PHE A 79 11.07 -6.91 3.79
N GLN A 80 10.72 -7.89 2.97
CA GLN A 80 11.64 -8.99 2.58
C GLN A 80 12.87 -8.50 1.82
N HIS A 81 12.78 -7.34 1.16
CA HIS A 81 13.87 -6.70 0.43
C HIS A 81 14.61 -5.62 1.22
N VAL A 82 14.43 -5.53 2.55
CA VAL A 82 15.11 -4.53 3.40
C VAL A 82 16.30 -5.17 4.12
N GLU A 83 17.48 -4.54 3.99
CA GLU A 83 18.68 -4.92 4.77
C GLU A 83 18.43 -4.71 6.27
N GLY A 84 18.88 -5.67 7.07
CA GLY A 84 18.62 -5.69 8.51
C GLY A 84 17.33 -6.41 8.90
N VAL A 85 16.41 -6.66 7.96
CA VAL A 85 15.24 -7.52 8.19
C VAL A 85 15.64 -8.98 8.07
N SER A 86 15.30 -9.78 9.07
CA SER A 86 15.56 -11.22 9.12
C SER A 86 14.31 -12.05 8.79
N SER A 87 13.12 -11.51 8.94
CA SER A 87 11.84 -12.16 8.58
C SER A 87 10.75 -11.13 8.36
N ALA A 88 9.84 -11.37 7.39
CA ALA A 88 8.61 -10.65 7.24
C ALA A 88 7.49 -11.67 6.96
N VAL A 89 6.49 -11.73 7.85
CA VAL A 89 5.41 -12.73 7.84
C VAL A 89 4.08 -12.03 7.63
N SER A 90 3.33 -12.43 6.59
CA SER A 90 1.95 -11.98 6.38
C SER A 90 1.02 -12.57 7.43
N GLY A 91 0.05 -11.78 7.88
CA GLY A 91 -0.89 -12.22 8.92
C GLY A 91 -2.00 -11.21 9.17
N TYR A 92 -2.61 -11.34 10.34
CA TYR A 92 -3.78 -10.58 10.76
C TYR A 92 -3.54 -9.97 12.14
N ALA A 93 -3.90 -8.70 12.33
CA ALA A 93 -3.86 -8.03 13.62
C ALA A 93 -5.08 -7.15 13.84
N GLY A 94 -5.43 -6.89 15.10
CA GLY A 94 -6.55 -6.00 15.48
C GLY A 94 -7.83 -6.71 15.87
N GLY A 95 -8.03 -7.98 15.51
CA GLY A 95 -9.17 -8.80 15.85
C GLY A 95 -8.87 -9.92 16.86
N ALA A 96 -9.84 -10.80 17.07
CA ALA A 96 -9.71 -11.94 17.98
C ALA A 96 -9.14 -13.19 17.30
N ALA A 97 -8.43 -14.04 18.05
CA ALA A 97 -7.76 -15.25 17.54
C ALA A 97 -8.67 -16.19 16.72
N ASN A 98 -9.91 -16.37 17.15
CA ASN A 98 -10.86 -17.26 16.49
C ASN A 98 -11.38 -16.77 15.13
N THR A 99 -11.07 -15.54 14.75
CA THR A 99 -11.42 -14.93 13.44
C THR A 99 -10.20 -14.63 12.59
N ALA A 100 -9.00 -15.01 13.03
CA ALA A 100 -7.73 -14.73 12.37
C ALA A 100 -7.42 -15.74 11.27
N HIS A 101 -8.26 -15.81 10.23
CA HIS A 101 -8.06 -16.64 9.04
C HIS A 101 -8.76 -16.02 7.83
N TYR A 102 -8.26 -16.34 6.63
CA TYR A 102 -8.60 -15.62 5.40
C TYR A 102 -10.08 -15.56 5.07
N GLU A 103 -10.82 -16.68 5.27
CA GLU A 103 -12.26 -16.72 4.99
C GLU A 103 -13.06 -15.72 5.81
N MET A 104 -12.53 -15.32 6.98
CA MET A 104 -13.17 -14.33 7.85
C MET A 104 -12.83 -12.89 7.48
N MET A 105 -11.79 -12.65 6.68
CA MET A 105 -11.36 -11.29 6.32
C MET A 105 -12.39 -10.53 5.48
N GLY A 106 -13.25 -11.23 4.73
CA GLY A 106 -14.37 -10.66 4.00
C GLY A 106 -15.47 -10.09 4.91
N PHE A 107 -15.54 -10.51 6.15
CA PHE A 107 -16.52 -10.03 7.13
C PHE A 107 -15.98 -8.78 7.84
N LYS A 108 -16.58 -7.62 7.58
CA LYS A 108 -16.15 -6.31 8.11
C LYS A 108 -16.17 -6.19 9.64
N THR A 109 -16.65 -7.21 10.36
CA THR A 109 -16.85 -7.22 11.80
C THR A 109 -15.74 -7.89 12.59
N THR A 110 -14.74 -8.50 11.95
CA THR A 110 -13.65 -9.20 12.66
C THR A 110 -12.69 -8.27 13.39
N GLY A 111 -12.58 -7.03 12.95
CA GLY A 111 -11.61 -6.05 13.45
C GLY A 111 -10.19 -6.24 12.93
N HIS A 112 -9.90 -7.34 12.24
CA HIS A 112 -8.57 -7.58 11.66
C HIS A 112 -8.21 -6.61 10.53
N ALA A 113 -6.91 -6.30 10.44
CA ALA A 113 -6.27 -5.79 9.23
C ALA A 113 -5.30 -6.83 8.68
N GLU A 114 -5.18 -6.90 7.35
CA GLU A 114 -4.06 -7.57 6.72
C GLU A 114 -2.78 -6.86 7.14
N SER A 115 -1.88 -7.59 7.77
CA SER A 115 -0.73 -7.05 8.46
C SER A 115 0.53 -7.87 8.14
N VAL A 116 1.69 -7.26 8.35
CA VAL A 116 2.98 -7.94 8.25
C VAL A 116 3.74 -7.76 9.56
N GLN A 117 4.19 -8.86 10.14
CA GLN A 117 5.14 -8.86 11.24
C GLN A 117 6.55 -8.88 10.66
N VAL A 118 7.29 -7.81 10.89
CA VAL A 118 8.68 -7.62 10.46
C VAL A 118 9.60 -7.86 11.64
N THR A 119 10.52 -8.81 11.52
CA THR A 119 11.62 -9.05 12.48
C THR A 119 12.88 -8.42 11.92
N PHE A 120 13.52 -7.53 12.68
CA PHE A 120 14.69 -6.79 12.23
C PHE A 120 15.78 -6.68 13.29
N ASP A 121 17.03 -6.47 12.87
CA ASP A 121 18.16 -6.14 13.74
C ASP A 121 18.23 -4.61 13.91
N PRO A 122 17.91 -4.05 15.09
CA PRO A 122 17.88 -2.61 15.32
C PRO A 122 19.25 -1.93 15.20
N ARG A 123 20.34 -2.68 15.19
CA ARG A 123 21.69 -2.17 14.95
C ARG A 123 21.98 -1.94 13.47
N ARG A 124 21.18 -2.54 12.55
CA ARG A 124 21.31 -2.42 11.11
C ARG A 124 20.24 -1.51 10.50
N VAL A 125 19.03 -1.59 10.98
CA VAL A 125 17.89 -0.76 10.58
C VAL A 125 17.05 -0.46 11.82
N SER A 126 16.85 0.81 12.16
CA SER A 126 16.06 1.20 13.32
C SER A 126 14.55 1.10 13.06
N TYR A 127 13.75 1.10 14.15
CA TYR A 127 12.29 1.11 14.03
C TYR A 127 11.79 2.33 13.25
N GLY A 128 12.35 3.51 13.51
CA GLY A 128 12.02 4.71 12.74
C GLY A 128 12.33 4.59 11.26
N ARG A 129 13.41 3.90 10.87
CA ARG A 129 13.72 3.62 9.45
C ARG A 129 12.74 2.62 8.84
N ILE A 130 12.30 1.61 9.60
CA ILE A 130 11.21 0.71 9.19
C ILE A 130 9.94 1.52 8.91
N LEU A 131 9.56 2.45 9.80
CA LEU A 131 8.42 3.33 9.59
C LEU A 131 8.61 4.28 8.40
N GLN A 132 9.81 4.77 8.15
CA GLN A 132 10.09 5.61 6.99
C GLN A 132 9.86 4.84 5.68
N ILE A 133 10.32 3.60 5.58
CA ILE A 133 10.05 2.73 4.43
C ILE A 133 8.55 2.46 4.31
N TYR A 134 7.87 2.16 5.41
CA TYR A 134 6.43 1.90 5.45
C TYR A 134 5.64 3.06 4.87
N PHE A 135 5.88 4.29 5.29
CA PHE A 135 5.20 5.49 4.82
C PHE A 135 5.64 5.96 3.43
N SER A 136 6.89 5.66 3.01
CA SER A 136 7.41 6.09 1.71
C SER A 136 7.02 5.18 0.56
N VAL A 137 6.94 3.87 0.82
CA VAL A 137 7.00 2.83 -0.22
C VAL A 137 5.87 1.80 -0.11
N ALA A 138 5.55 1.34 1.13
CA ALA A 138 4.70 0.17 1.29
C ALA A 138 3.24 0.45 0.95
N HIS A 139 2.74 1.68 1.17
CA HIS A 139 1.35 2.04 0.98
C HIS A 139 1.15 3.57 0.93
N ASP A 140 -0.07 4.00 0.60
CA ASP A 140 -0.51 5.39 0.77
C ASP A 140 -1.18 5.56 2.15
N PRO A 141 -0.56 6.31 3.09
CA PRO A 141 -1.09 6.47 4.45
C PRO A 141 -2.29 7.41 4.52
N THR A 142 -2.73 7.98 3.41
CA THR A 142 -3.86 8.92 3.34
C THR A 142 -5.17 8.25 2.92
N GLU A 143 -5.13 6.98 2.50
CA GLU A 143 -6.30 6.22 2.07
C GLU A 143 -7.03 5.57 3.27
N LEU A 144 -8.22 6.09 3.60
CA LEU A 144 -9.02 5.58 4.73
C LEU A 144 -9.74 4.29 4.36
N ASN A 145 -9.44 3.19 5.10
CA ASN A 145 -10.06 1.87 4.95
C ASN A 145 -10.01 1.33 3.51
N ARG A 146 -8.92 1.62 2.82
CA ARG A 146 -8.65 1.09 1.48
C ARG A 146 -7.17 1.21 1.17
N GLN A 147 -6.72 0.55 0.09
CA GLN A 147 -5.41 0.76 -0.50
C GLN A 147 -5.46 0.40 -1.98
N GLY A 148 -5.31 1.41 -2.84
CA GLY A 148 -5.43 1.22 -4.28
C GLY A 148 -6.77 0.55 -4.66
N PRO A 149 -6.76 -0.64 -5.32
CA PRO A 149 -7.99 -1.32 -5.72
C PRO A 149 -8.75 -1.97 -4.55
N ASP A 150 -8.08 -2.21 -3.41
CA ASP A 150 -8.64 -2.96 -2.30
C ASP A 150 -9.44 -2.04 -1.37
N VAL A 151 -10.69 -2.40 -1.09
CA VAL A 151 -11.62 -1.58 -0.31
C VAL A 151 -12.19 -2.38 0.87
N GLY A 152 -12.01 -1.83 2.07
CA GLY A 152 -12.51 -2.41 3.31
C GLY A 152 -11.60 -2.10 4.49
N THR A 153 -12.13 -2.24 5.71
CA THR A 153 -11.38 -1.99 6.96
C THR A 153 -10.20 -2.93 7.15
N GLN A 154 -10.21 -4.10 6.50
CA GLN A 154 -9.10 -5.05 6.48
C GLN A 154 -7.88 -4.54 5.72
N TYR A 155 -8.05 -3.55 4.85
CA TYR A 155 -6.97 -2.90 4.10
C TYR A 155 -6.59 -1.52 4.65
N ARG A 156 -7.01 -1.22 5.90
CA ARG A 156 -6.65 0.05 6.54
C ARG A 156 -5.17 0.18 6.79
N SER A 157 -4.69 1.41 6.81
CA SER A 157 -3.38 1.76 7.32
C SER A 157 -3.39 1.71 8.85
N ALA A 158 -2.54 0.87 9.46
CA ALA A 158 -2.40 0.77 10.91
C ALA A 158 -0.99 0.31 11.32
N ILE A 159 -0.59 0.76 12.50
CA ILE A 159 0.61 0.32 13.21
C ILE A 159 0.16 -0.34 14.51
N PHE A 160 0.67 -1.53 14.80
CA PHE A 160 0.40 -2.28 16.04
C PHE A 160 1.67 -2.32 16.88
N PRO A 161 1.93 -1.33 17.72
CA PRO A 161 3.16 -1.25 18.50
C PRO A 161 3.29 -2.43 19.47
N THR A 162 4.49 -2.99 19.59
CA THR A 162 4.80 -4.11 20.47
C THR A 162 5.26 -3.64 21.86
N ASN A 163 5.56 -2.35 22.01
CA ASN A 163 5.97 -1.72 23.27
C ASN A 163 5.57 -0.23 23.28
N PRO A 164 5.59 0.44 24.46
CA PRO A 164 5.24 1.85 24.58
C PRO A 164 6.18 2.80 23.81
N GLU A 165 7.42 2.44 23.62
CA GLU A 165 8.40 3.26 22.91
C GLU A 165 8.06 3.30 21.40
N GLN A 166 7.67 2.18 20.79
CA GLN A 166 7.17 2.14 19.42
C GLN A 166 5.92 3.00 19.25
N THR A 167 5.02 3.01 20.24
CA THR A 167 3.86 3.90 20.23
C THR A 167 4.31 5.36 20.16
N ARG A 168 5.23 5.76 21.02
CA ARG A 168 5.77 7.13 21.09
C ARG A 168 6.45 7.54 19.78
N VAL A 169 7.28 6.67 19.21
CA VAL A 169 7.98 6.94 17.95
C VAL A 169 6.98 7.07 16.79
N ALA A 170 6.00 6.17 16.69
CA ALA A 170 5.00 6.21 15.62
C ALA A 170 4.12 7.47 15.68
N GLU A 171 3.65 7.86 16.87
CA GLU A 171 2.87 9.09 17.09
C GLU A 171 3.67 10.35 16.71
N ALA A 172 4.91 10.41 17.18
CA ALA A 172 5.80 11.53 16.87
C ALA A 172 6.10 11.62 15.38
N TYR A 173 6.31 10.49 14.72
CA TYR A 173 6.62 10.48 13.30
C TYR A 173 5.41 10.86 12.43
N ILE A 174 4.21 10.36 12.73
CA ILE A 174 2.98 10.80 12.06
C ILE A 174 2.78 12.31 12.24
N THR A 175 3.00 12.82 13.45
CA THR A 175 2.92 14.27 13.75
C THR A 175 3.93 15.05 12.91
N GLN A 176 5.18 14.60 12.87
CA GLN A 176 6.25 15.21 12.08
C GLN A 176 5.89 15.26 10.58
N LEU A 177 5.42 14.15 10.02
CA LEU A 177 5.05 14.07 8.61
C LEU A 177 3.88 14.99 8.25
N ASN A 178 2.86 15.06 9.11
CA ASN A 178 1.72 15.97 8.93
C ASN A 178 2.16 17.43 9.02
N GLN A 179 3.01 17.80 9.97
CA GLN A 179 3.57 19.16 10.11
C GLN A 179 4.45 19.55 8.92
N ALA A 180 5.21 18.60 8.39
CA ALA A 180 6.05 18.79 7.20
C ALA A 180 5.24 18.79 5.90
N GLN A 181 3.91 18.55 5.96
CA GLN A 181 3.06 18.39 4.78
C GLN A 181 3.64 17.38 3.77
N ALA A 182 4.18 16.27 4.29
CA ALA A 182 4.81 15.23 3.49
C ALA A 182 3.84 14.54 2.52
N PHE A 183 2.54 14.64 2.79
CA PHE A 183 1.43 14.17 1.95
C PHE A 183 0.44 15.31 1.70
N ASP A 184 -0.33 15.20 0.62
CA ASP A 184 -1.27 16.24 0.19
C ASP A 184 -2.46 16.42 1.14
N VAL A 185 -2.77 15.36 1.92
CA VAL A 185 -3.78 15.34 2.97
C VAL A 185 -3.23 14.65 4.22
N ALA A 186 -3.91 14.80 5.35
CA ALA A 186 -3.48 14.22 6.61
C ALA A 186 -3.39 12.69 6.55
N ILE A 187 -2.38 12.14 7.24
CA ILE A 187 -2.20 10.71 7.45
C ILE A 187 -3.39 10.17 8.28
N VAL A 188 -3.98 9.06 7.82
CA VAL A 188 -5.11 8.38 8.48
C VAL A 188 -4.69 7.07 9.16
N THR A 189 -3.40 6.78 9.20
CA THR A 189 -2.83 5.60 9.87
C THR A 189 -3.23 5.57 11.33
N LYS A 190 -3.81 4.44 11.78
CA LYS A 190 -4.16 4.23 13.18
C LYS A 190 -3.02 3.60 13.94
N ILE A 191 -2.85 4.00 15.19
CA ILE A 191 -1.96 3.32 16.15
C ILE A 191 -2.84 2.51 17.09
N GLU A 192 -2.72 1.20 17.06
CA GLU A 192 -3.56 0.24 17.78
C GLU A 192 -2.70 -0.63 18.71
N PRO A 193 -2.30 -0.14 19.90
CA PRO A 193 -1.47 -0.89 20.84
C PRO A 193 -2.22 -2.07 21.48
N GLY A 194 -1.45 -3.05 21.99
CA GLY A 194 -2.00 -4.19 22.75
C GLY A 194 -2.82 -5.17 21.88
N ARG A 195 -2.47 -5.30 20.60
CA ARG A 195 -3.10 -6.24 19.69
C ARG A 195 -2.14 -7.37 19.34
N ASP A 196 -2.66 -8.60 19.34
CA ASP A 196 -1.91 -9.78 18.91
C ASP A 196 -1.82 -9.84 17.39
N PHE A 197 -0.76 -10.50 16.93
CA PHE A 197 -0.55 -10.85 15.52
C PHE A 197 -0.74 -12.36 15.33
N TYR A 198 -1.47 -12.71 14.28
CA TYR A 198 -1.73 -14.10 13.89
C TYR A 198 -1.21 -14.33 12.48
N PRO A 199 -0.24 -15.25 12.27
CA PRO A 199 0.26 -15.54 10.93
C PRO A 199 -0.85 -16.03 9.99
N ALA A 200 -0.84 -15.54 8.76
CA ALA A 200 -1.72 -16.02 7.71
C ALA A 200 -1.27 -17.40 7.20
N GLU A 201 -2.15 -18.04 6.46
CA GLU A 201 -1.97 -19.37 5.88
C GLU A 201 -0.74 -19.41 4.95
N GLY A 202 -0.11 -20.59 4.87
CA GLY A 202 1.16 -20.77 4.15
C GLY A 202 1.12 -20.38 2.65
N TYR A 203 -0.06 -20.45 2.01
CA TYR A 203 -0.21 -20.07 0.61
C TYR A 203 -0.15 -18.54 0.39
N HIS A 204 -0.32 -17.73 1.43
CA HIS A 204 -0.13 -16.29 1.39
C HIS A 204 1.32 -15.87 1.59
N GLN A 205 2.15 -16.73 2.20
CA GLN A 205 3.53 -16.36 2.48
C GLN A 205 4.38 -16.34 1.20
N ASP A 206 5.24 -15.33 1.09
CA ASP A 206 6.16 -15.12 -0.05
C ASP A 206 5.44 -15.01 -1.40
N PHE A 207 4.18 -14.59 -1.40
CA PHE A 207 3.32 -14.65 -2.59
C PHE A 207 3.90 -13.82 -3.75
N LEU A 208 4.40 -12.61 -3.48
CA LEU A 208 5.06 -11.76 -4.48
C LEU A 208 6.21 -12.49 -5.16
N THR A 209 7.12 -13.07 -4.38
CA THR A 209 8.31 -13.76 -4.90
C THR A 209 7.96 -15.04 -5.66
N ARG A 210 6.94 -15.78 -5.18
CA ARG A 210 6.52 -17.04 -5.81
C ARG A 210 5.66 -16.85 -7.03
N ASN A 211 5.01 -15.69 -7.18
CA ASN A 211 4.05 -15.39 -8.26
C ASN A 211 4.33 -14.04 -8.95
N PRO A 212 5.57 -13.78 -9.42
CA PRO A 212 5.94 -12.46 -9.95
C PRO A 212 5.17 -12.07 -11.22
N GLY A 213 4.58 -13.04 -11.93
CA GLY A 213 3.73 -12.80 -13.12
C GLY A 213 2.24 -12.66 -12.82
N HIS A 214 1.81 -12.74 -11.55
CA HIS A 214 0.41 -12.58 -11.19
C HIS A 214 -0.04 -11.13 -11.48
N PRO A 215 -1.17 -10.90 -12.20
CA PRO A 215 -1.58 -9.55 -12.64
C PRO A 215 -1.63 -8.51 -11.51
N TYR A 216 -2.15 -8.89 -10.34
CA TYR A 216 -2.18 -8.02 -9.16
C TYR A 216 -0.77 -7.62 -8.72
N ILE A 217 0.16 -8.59 -8.64
CA ILE A 217 1.55 -8.37 -8.24
C ILE A 217 2.26 -7.43 -9.23
N VAL A 218 2.10 -7.69 -10.53
CA VAL A 218 2.73 -6.86 -11.60
C VAL A 218 2.26 -5.41 -11.51
N VAL A 219 0.97 -5.18 -11.28
CA VAL A 219 0.39 -3.84 -11.30
C VAL A 219 0.56 -3.11 -9.97
N ASN A 220 0.39 -3.80 -8.83
CA ASN A 220 0.28 -3.12 -7.53
C ASN A 220 1.52 -3.28 -6.64
N ASP A 221 2.29 -4.36 -6.77
CA ASP A 221 3.31 -4.69 -5.77
C ASP A 221 4.75 -4.61 -6.29
N LEU A 222 5.06 -5.08 -7.51
CA LEU A 222 6.39 -4.95 -8.09
C LEU A 222 6.87 -3.49 -8.15
N PRO A 223 6.01 -2.51 -8.48
CA PRO A 223 6.43 -1.11 -8.44
C PRO A 223 6.89 -0.63 -7.06
N LYS A 224 6.36 -1.21 -5.96
CA LYS A 224 6.83 -0.91 -4.59
C LYS A 224 8.28 -1.35 -4.38
N ILE A 225 8.67 -2.52 -4.92
CA ILE A 225 10.03 -3.01 -4.84
C ILE A 225 11.00 -2.10 -5.61
N GLU A 226 10.62 -1.66 -6.82
CA GLU A 226 11.42 -0.72 -7.59
C GLU A 226 11.54 0.65 -6.88
N ASN A 227 10.48 1.09 -6.20
CA ASN A 227 10.50 2.30 -5.39
C ASN A 227 11.39 2.16 -4.16
N LEU A 228 11.38 1.00 -3.47
CA LEU A 228 12.32 0.72 -2.39
C LEU A 228 13.76 0.83 -2.86
N LYS A 229 14.09 0.17 -3.97
CA LYS A 229 15.43 0.21 -4.57
C LYS A 229 15.86 1.64 -4.94
N ARG A 230 14.94 2.43 -5.48
CA ARG A 230 15.21 3.82 -5.90
C ARG A 230 15.36 4.78 -4.72
N LEU A 231 14.51 4.66 -3.70
CA LEU A 231 14.45 5.62 -2.57
C LEU A 231 15.38 5.25 -1.42
N PHE A 232 15.67 3.97 -1.26
CA PHE A 232 16.48 3.42 -0.16
C PHE A 232 17.55 2.45 -0.68
N PRO A 233 18.43 2.88 -1.61
CA PRO A 233 19.43 1.99 -2.22
C PRO A 233 20.34 1.34 -1.19
N ASP A 234 20.66 2.05 -0.09
CA ASP A 234 21.53 1.56 0.99
C ASP A 234 20.86 0.48 1.87
N LEU A 235 19.54 0.41 1.85
CA LEU A 235 18.76 -0.59 2.60
C LEU A 235 18.11 -1.63 1.70
N TYR A 236 18.24 -1.51 0.39
CA TYR A 236 17.68 -2.49 -0.54
C TYR A 236 18.56 -3.73 -0.66
N ARG A 237 17.97 -4.91 -0.53
CA ARG A 237 18.58 -6.19 -0.87
C ARG A 237 17.90 -6.83 -2.07
N ALA A 238 18.69 -7.31 -3.03
CA ALA A 238 18.16 -7.92 -4.26
C ALA A 238 17.53 -9.30 -4.01
N THR A 239 18.08 -10.09 -3.08
CA THR A 239 17.55 -11.40 -2.71
C THR A 239 16.65 -11.25 -1.49
N PRO A 240 15.32 -11.52 -1.60
CA PRO A 240 14.41 -11.38 -0.48
C PRO A 240 14.68 -12.43 0.61
N VAL A 241 14.41 -12.08 1.87
CA VAL A 241 14.35 -13.05 2.97
C VAL A 241 12.98 -13.72 2.96
N LEU A 242 12.93 -15.01 2.65
CA LEU A 242 11.68 -15.77 2.61
C LEU A 242 11.31 -16.32 3.99
N VAL A 243 10.00 -16.54 4.18
CA VAL A 243 9.51 -17.20 5.38
C VAL A 243 10.04 -18.65 5.36
N ALA A 244 10.79 -19.04 6.39
CA ALA A 244 11.26 -20.41 6.52
C ALA A 244 10.04 -21.36 6.52
N ALA A 245 10.05 -22.36 5.64
CA ALA A 245 9.00 -23.37 5.64
C ALA A 245 8.87 -23.93 7.06
N ALA A 246 7.68 -23.80 7.66
CA ALA A 246 7.42 -24.42 8.96
C ALA A 246 7.72 -25.91 8.81
N ALA A 247 8.64 -26.43 9.63
CA ALA A 247 8.91 -27.86 9.65
C ALA A 247 7.59 -28.60 9.86
N PRO A 248 7.29 -29.67 9.11
CA PRO A 248 6.06 -30.43 9.28
C PRO A 248 5.96 -30.81 10.75
N ARG A 249 4.83 -30.48 11.38
CA ARG A 249 4.56 -30.90 12.77
C ARG A 249 4.51 -32.44 12.75
N SER A 250 5.50 -33.06 13.36
CA SER A 250 5.59 -34.49 13.60
C SER A 250 4.49 -34.96 14.56
#